data_a39e15fc9072aa592c9817eb1a935bc0
#
_entry.id   a39e15fc9072aa592c9817eb1a935bc0
#
_cell.length_a   1.000
_cell.length_b   1.000
_cell.length_c   1.000
_cell.angle_alpha   90.00
_cell.angle_beta   90.00
_cell.angle_gamma   90.00
#
_symmetry.space_group_name_H-M   'P 1'
#
loop_
_entity.id
_entity.type
_entity.pdbx_description
1 polymer ?
#
loop_
_entity_poly.entity_id
_entity_poly.type
_entity_poly.pdbx_seq_one_letter_code
_entity_poly.pdbx_strand_id
1 'polypeptide(L)'
;MARSDTRYREAYNRILTYCETLPPKAPIPSETRLAEIAGVSRTVIRRCLTRLEELGLISWQGRDKHLLRQPRAEDRLAVPEAAADPSDLEQRFLDWVLRFDVPANTPLSVAELSRTFEVPQYDLKEFLAGLSRFGLVSRRPQGGWMLLGFTKDFAIDLSDFRSVLEQNAVSQVVEAPVDHPVWARLAQLRADHLALKQAIDRDFHEFSKLDERFHQTINSVVRNRFIAEFQKVISLIFHYHYMWDKTEEKHRNAAAIDEHLAIIDALEARDAEAARDAALRHLRTSKTTLLSSLRHHDLG
;
A
#
# COMPACT_ATOMS: atom_id res chain seq x y z
N MET A 1 -7.49 11.16 18.91
CA MET A 1 -7.03 12.57 19.10
C MET A 1 -5.88 12.94 18.14
N ALA A 2 -4.86 12.11 17.92
CA ALA A 2 -3.70 12.43 17.05
C ALA A 2 -4.06 12.77 15.59
N ARG A 3 -4.90 11.97 14.91
CA ARG A 3 -5.31 12.22 13.51
C ARG A 3 -6.11 13.52 13.33
N SER A 4 -6.90 13.89 14.36
CA SER A 4 -7.60 15.17 14.42
C SER A 4 -6.61 16.35 14.56
N ASP A 5 -5.50 16.14 15.26
CA ASP A 5 -4.48 17.17 15.48
C ASP A 5 -3.58 17.34 14.25
N THR A 6 -3.16 16.25 13.60
CA THR A 6 -2.40 16.29 12.33
C THR A 6 -3.22 16.98 11.24
N ARG A 7 -4.48 16.57 11.05
CA ARG A 7 -5.39 17.18 10.09
C ARG A 7 -5.65 18.67 10.35
N TYR A 8 -5.69 19.05 11.62
CA TYR A 8 -5.76 20.45 12.01
C TYR A 8 -4.51 21.22 11.62
N ARG A 9 -3.30 20.69 11.92
CA ARG A 9 -2.02 21.31 11.59
C ARG A 9 -1.80 21.47 10.09
N GLU A 10 -2.15 20.44 9.31
CA GLU A 10 -2.12 20.51 7.85
C GLU A 10 -3.06 21.59 7.31
N ALA A 11 -4.30 21.60 7.78
CA ALA A 11 -5.28 22.61 7.38
C ALA A 11 -4.83 24.03 7.75
N TYR A 12 -4.28 24.20 8.93
CA TYR A 12 -3.72 25.45 9.40
C TYR A 12 -2.59 25.93 8.47
N ASN A 13 -1.62 25.08 8.16
CA ASN A 13 -0.52 25.39 7.26
C ASN A 13 -0.98 25.70 5.83
N ARG A 14 -2.02 25.01 5.31
CA ARG A 14 -2.64 25.32 4.02
C ARG A 14 -3.28 26.71 4.01
N ILE A 15 -3.94 27.10 5.11
CA ILE A 15 -4.50 28.45 5.24
C ILE A 15 -3.39 29.48 5.28
N LEU A 16 -2.27 29.24 5.99
CA LEU A 16 -1.10 30.13 5.98
C LEU A 16 -0.53 30.31 4.58
N THR A 17 -0.35 29.20 3.83
CA THR A 17 0.11 29.25 2.43
C THR A 17 -0.85 30.06 1.55
N TYR A 18 -2.14 29.92 1.75
CA TYR A 18 -3.11 30.78 1.06
C TYR A 18 -2.97 32.25 1.46
N CYS A 19 -2.78 32.56 2.75
CA CYS A 19 -2.57 33.93 3.23
C CYS A 19 -1.30 34.56 2.66
N GLU A 20 -0.25 33.78 2.37
CA GLU A 20 0.98 34.25 1.71
C GLU A 20 0.72 34.80 0.30
N THR A 21 -0.34 34.30 -0.38
CA THR A 21 -0.74 34.79 -1.72
C THR A 21 -1.53 36.09 -1.69
N LEU A 22 -1.98 36.54 -0.49
CA LEU A 22 -2.81 37.72 -0.34
C LEU A 22 -1.96 38.97 -0.06
N PRO A 23 -2.32 40.16 -0.58
CA PRO A 23 -1.65 41.39 -0.18
C PRO A 23 -2.02 41.76 1.29
N PRO A 24 -1.20 42.55 1.96
CA PRO A 24 -1.49 43.04 3.31
C PRO A 24 -2.86 43.75 3.37
N LYS A 25 -3.60 43.53 4.45
CA LYS A 25 -4.97 44.02 4.66
C LYS A 25 -6.05 43.45 3.73
N ALA A 26 -5.72 42.44 2.92
CA ALA A 26 -6.71 41.77 2.08
C ALA A 26 -7.79 41.09 2.91
N PRO A 27 -9.03 41.02 2.41
CA PRO A 27 -10.09 40.25 3.02
C PRO A 27 -9.81 38.75 2.90
N ILE A 28 -10.04 38.03 3.99
CA ILE A 28 -9.92 36.56 4.02
C ILE A 28 -11.28 35.95 3.65
N PRO A 29 -11.29 34.89 2.82
CA PRO A 29 -12.52 34.25 2.37
C PRO A 29 -13.41 33.73 3.50
N SER A 30 -14.65 33.39 3.14
CA SER A 30 -15.60 32.77 4.06
C SER A 30 -15.10 31.42 4.58
N GLU A 31 -15.59 31.01 5.76
CA GLU A 31 -15.28 29.69 6.35
C GLU A 31 -15.54 28.53 5.39
N THR A 32 -16.59 28.66 4.56
CA THR A 32 -16.94 27.63 3.55
C THR A 32 -15.84 27.54 2.48
N ARG A 33 -15.39 28.69 1.97
CA ARG A 33 -14.33 28.71 0.96
C ARG A 33 -12.99 28.26 1.51
N LEU A 34 -12.66 28.61 2.75
CA LEU A 34 -11.47 28.12 3.43
C LEU A 34 -11.54 26.61 3.70
N ALA A 35 -12.73 26.06 3.98
CA ALA A 35 -12.95 24.63 4.14
C ALA A 35 -12.69 23.86 2.84
N GLU A 36 -13.08 24.42 1.70
CA GLU A 36 -12.77 23.87 0.38
C GLU A 36 -11.25 23.91 0.10
N ILE A 37 -10.59 25.05 0.33
CA ILE A 37 -9.14 25.23 0.12
C ILE A 37 -8.35 24.25 0.99
N ALA A 38 -8.71 24.10 2.25
CA ALA A 38 -7.99 23.28 3.20
C ALA A 38 -8.43 21.79 3.20
N GLY A 39 -9.55 21.45 2.56
CA GLY A 39 -10.07 20.08 2.50
C GLY A 39 -10.56 19.54 3.86
N VAL A 40 -11.14 20.42 4.71
CA VAL A 40 -11.57 20.07 6.08
C VAL A 40 -12.96 20.65 6.41
N SER A 41 -13.52 20.23 7.54
CA SER A 41 -14.80 20.76 8.01
C SER A 41 -14.69 22.22 8.50
N ARG A 42 -15.80 22.95 8.46
CA ARG A 42 -15.90 24.33 9.01
C ARG A 42 -15.50 24.43 10.48
N THR A 43 -15.74 23.39 11.27
CA THR A 43 -15.32 23.34 12.67
C THR A 43 -13.80 23.40 12.80
N VAL A 44 -13.07 22.70 11.95
CA VAL A 44 -11.58 22.75 11.90
C VAL A 44 -11.12 24.14 11.45
N ILE A 45 -11.77 24.72 10.43
CA ILE A 45 -11.47 26.08 9.95
C ILE A 45 -11.62 27.13 11.07
N ARG A 46 -12.69 27.07 11.85
CA ARG A 46 -12.87 27.99 12.99
C ARG A 46 -11.72 27.90 13.99
N ARG A 47 -11.29 26.70 14.34
CA ARG A 47 -10.11 26.51 15.20
C ARG A 47 -8.83 27.12 14.59
N CYS A 48 -8.66 26.96 13.27
CA CYS A 48 -7.53 27.59 12.57
C CYS A 48 -7.63 29.12 12.62
N LEU A 49 -8.78 29.69 12.35
CA LEU A 49 -9.02 31.14 12.39
C LEU A 49 -8.81 31.73 13.78
N THR A 50 -9.32 31.07 14.82
CA THR A 50 -9.08 31.48 16.23
C THR A 50 -7.57 31.59 16.53
N ARG A 51 -6.80 30.56 16.13
CA ARG A 51 -5.36 30.58 16.34
C ARG A 51 -4.65 31.67 15.51
N LEU A 52 -5.07 31.91 14.28
CA LEU A 52 -4.52 32.98 13.44
C LEU A 52 -4.80 34.36 14.04
N GLU A 53 -5.94 34.55 14.64
CA GLU A 53 -6.32 35.77 15.37
C GLU A 53 -5.50 35.93 16.66
N GLU A 54 -5.37 34.87 17.48
CA GLU A 54 -4.53 34.84 18.67
C GLU A 54 -3.06 35.22 18.40
N LEU A 55 -2.54 34.83 17.24
CA LEU A 55 -1.19 35.14 16.77
C LEU A 55 -1.08 36.50 16.08
N GLY A 56 -2.16 37.27 15.98
CA GLY A 56 -2.20 38.57 15.34
C GLY A 56 -1.93 38.52 13.83
N LEU A 57 -2.18 37.40 13.19
CA LEU A 57 -2.08 37.27 11.74
C LEU A 57 -3.29 37.82 11.03
N ILE A 58 -4.46 37.71 11.66
CA ILE A 58 -5.73 38.19 11.12
C ILE A 58 -6.49 39.01 12.17
N SER A 59 -7.39 39.87 11.72
CA SER A 59 -8.49 40.38 12.51
C SER A 59 -9.77 39.63 12.14
N TRP A 60 -10.59 39.27 13.13
CA TRP A 60 -11.85 38.57 12.91
C TRP A 60 -12.98 39.20 13.70
N GLN A 61 -13.86 39.92 13.00
CA GLN A 61 -15.02 40.58 13.59
C GLN A 61 -16.31 40.12 12.87
N GLY A 62 -17.02 39.19 13.46
CA GLY A 62 -18.24 38.64 12.91
C GLY A 62 -18.00 37.90 11.58
N ARG A 63 -18.42 38.48 10.47
CA ARG A 63 -18.18 37.92 9.13
C ARG A 63 -16.92 38.47 8.46
N ASP A 64 -16.38 39.56 8.95
CA ASP A 64 -15.24 40.26 8.35
C ASP A 64 -13.93 39.73 8.91
N LYS A 65 -13.03 39.38 8.02
CA LYS A 65 -11.70 38.86 8.32
C LYS A 65 -10.71 39.53 7.41
N HIS A 66 -9.63 40.09 7.98
CA HIS A 66 -8.58 40.75 7.22
C HIS A 66 -7.21 40.27 7.64
N LEU A 67 -6.30 40.10 6.70
CA LEU A 67 -4.91 39.77 6.95
C LEU A 67 -4.21 41.00 7.58
N LEU A 68 -3.67 40.89 8.78
CA LEU A 68 -2.94 41.97 9.47
C LEU A 68 -1.48 42.01 9.06
N ARG A 69 -0.86 40.85 8.93
CA ARG A 69 0.54 40.70 8.49
C ARG A 69 0.73 39.45 7.67
N GLN A 70 1.80 39.43 6.89
CA GLN A 70 2.20 38.21 6.16
C GLN A 70 2.63 37.11 7.14
N PRO A 71 2.28 35.84 6.86
CA PRO A 71 2.79 34.69 7.57
C PRO A 71 4.32 34.60 7.49
N ARG A 72 4.93 34.05 8.55
CA ARG A 72 6.35 33.75 8.64
C ARG A 72 6.56 32.26 8.85
N ALA A 73 7.79 31.78 8.64
CA ALA A 73 8.12 30.37 8.87
C ALA A 73 7.80 29.89 10.30
N GLU A 74 7.98 30.78 11.29
CA GLU A 74 7.71 30.54 12.70
C GLU A 74 6.20 30.40 13.05
N ASP A 75 5.32 30.91 12.18
CA ASP A 75 3.87 30.80 12.36
C ASP A 75 3.36 29.40 11.97
N ARG A 76 4.15 28.61 11.24
CA ARG A 76 3.77 27.28 10.79
C ARG A 76 3.80 26.28 11.93
N LEU A 77 2.81 25.42 11.97
CA LEU A 77 2.79 24.30 12.89
C LEU A 77 3.64 23.15 12.33
N ALA A 78 4.54 22.62 13.17
CA ALA A 78 5.18 21.36 12.82
C ALA A 78 4.11 20.30 12.60
N VAL A 79 3.96 19.86 11.36
CA VAL A 79 3.19 18.68 11.04
C VAL A 79 4.12 17.52 11.38
N PRO A 80 3.74 16.61 12.27
CA PRO A 80 4.51 15.37 12.41
C PRO A 80 4.68 14.81 11.02
N GLU A 81 5.90 14.41 10.66
CA GLU A 81 6.12 13.71 9.38
C GLU A 81 5.00 12.71 9.20
N ALA A 82 4.44 12.67 8.00
CA ALA A 82 3.23 11.91 7.70
C ALA A 82 3.35 10.55 8.39
N ALA A 83 2.32 10.18 9.15
CA ALA A 83 2.21 8.83 9.67
C ALA A 83 2.68 7.89 8.56
N ALA A 84 3.66 7.04 8.88
CA ALA A 84 4.27 6.13 7.93
C ALA A 84 3.22 5.67 6.93
N ASP A 85 3.53 5.77 5.64
CA ASP A 85 2.62 5.36 4.57
C ASP A 85 1.93 4.07 5.04
N PRO A 86 0.61 3.91 4.95
CA PRO A 86 -0.05 2.66 5.32
C PRO A 86 0.65 1.43 4.72
N SER A 87 1.22 1.56 3.51
CA SER A 87 2.07 0.55 2.89
C SER A 87 3.35 0.25 3.69
N ASP A 88 3.96 1.24 4.35
CA ASP A 88 5.13 1.06 5.20
C ASP A 88 4.80 0.29 6.50
N LEU A 89 3.67 0.59 7.15
CA LEU A 89 3.23 -0.15 8.32
C LEU A 89 2.89 -1.60 7.98
N GLU A 90 2.23 -1.81 6.85
CA GLU A 90 1.87 -3.11 6.32
C GLU A 90 3.12 -3.96 6.07
N GLN A 91 4.10 -3.38 5.40
CA GLN A 91 5.38 -3.98 5.13
C GLN A 91 6.14 -4.33 6.42
N ARG A 92 6.26 -3.39 7.34
CA ARG A 92 6.96 -3.57 8.63
C ARG A 92 6.29 -4.61 9.52
N PHE A 93 4.95 -4.69 9.50
CA PHE A 93 4.22 -5.70 10.26
C PHE A 93 4.45 -7.11 9.70
N LEU A 94 4.40 -7.27 8.38
CA LEU A 94 4.65 -8.57 7.76
C LEU A 94 6.12 -8.98 7.90
N ASP A 95 7.06 -8.04 7.73
CA ASP A 95 8.47 -8.27 8.05
C ASP A 95 8.64 -8.77 9.49
N TRP A 96 7.93 -8.15 10.43
CA TRP A 96 7.97 -8.55 11.83
C TRP A 96 7.40 -9.96 12.04
N VAL A 97 6.23 -10.24 11.47
CA VAL A 97 5.60 -11.57 11.58
C VAL A 97 6.52 -12.66 11.01
N LEU A 98 7.11 -12.40 9.86
CA LEU A 98 7.81 -13.38 9.05
C LEU A 98 9.28 -13.52 9.45
N ARG A 99 9.96 -12.41 9.77
CA ARG A 99 11.37 -12.41 10.15
C ARG A 99 11.60 -12.97 11.55
N PHE A 100 10.63 -12.83 12.45
CA PHE A 100 10.72 -13.31 13.83
C PHE A 100 9.93 -14.59 14.07
N ASP A 101 9.46 -15.26 13.00
CA ASP A 101 8.69 -16.50 13.05
C ASP A 101 7.58 -16.44 14.12
N VAL A 102 6.80 -15.35 14.10
CA VAL A 102 5.77 -15.16 15.13
C VAL A 102 4.71 -16.23 14.99
N PRO A 103 4.55 -17.11 16.00
CA PRO A 103 3.67 -18.27 15.87
C PRO A 103 2.22 -17.89 15.60
N ALA A 104 1.50 -18.77 14.89
CA ALA A 104 0.06 -18.68 14.79
C ALA A 104 -0.58 -18.66 16.19
N ASN A 105 -1.72 -18.00 16.33
CA ASN A 105 -2.43 -17.81 17.58
C ASN A 105 -1.68 -16.98 18.64
N THR A 106 -0.71 -16.15 18.22
CA THR A 106 -0.05 -15.20 19.11
C THR A 106 -0.96 -14.01 19.43
N PRO A 107 -1.21 -13.70 20.73
CA PRO A 107 -1.92 -12.50 21.13
C PRO A 107 -1.15 -11.24 20.74
N LEU A 108 -1.81 -10.27 20.09
CA LEU A 108 -1.20 -9.02 19.67
C LEU A 108 -1.56 -7.89 20.63
N SER A 109 -0.54 -7.32 21.28
CA SER A 109 -0.68 -6.15 22.12
C SER A 109 -0.59 -4.87 21.29
N VAL A 110 -1.71 -4.15 21.15
CA VAL A 110 -1.72 -2.86 20.44
C VAL A 110 -0.74 -1.85 21.04
N ALA A 111 -0.57 -1.86 22.36
CA ALA A 111 0.33 -0.94 23.03
C ALA A 111 1.82 -1.25 22.77
N GLU A 112 2.17 -2.53 22.67
CA GLU A 112 3.53 -2.98 22.35
C GLU A 112 3.84 -2.73 20.88
N LEU A 113 2.97 -3.19 19.98
CA LEU A 113 3.15 -3.00 18.53
C LEU A 113 3.18 -1.51 18.15
N SER A 114 2.37 -0.66 18.82
CA SER A 114 2.40 0.78 18.63
C SER A 114 3.77 1.38 18.98
N ARG A 115 4.45 0.85 19.99
CA ARG A 115 5.82 1.26 20.37
C ARG A 115 6.85 0.69 19.39
N THR A 116 6.71 -0.59 19.03
CA THR A 116 7.64 -1.29 18.12
C THR A 116 7.64 -0.66 16.72
N PHE A 117 6.46 -0.31 16.22
CA PHE A 117 6.31 0.31 14.89
C PHE A 117 6.29 1.85 14.91
N GLU A 118 6.42 2.47 16.08
CA GLU A 118 6.40 3.94 16.23
C GLU A 118 5.17 4.61 15.59
N VAL A 119 4.01 3.92 15.67
CA VAL A 119 2.75 4.40 15.09
C VAL A 119 1.70 4.61 16.19
N PRO A 120 0.78 5.56 16.03
CA PRO A 120 -0.33 5.75 16.96
C PRO A 120 -1.18 4.48 17.11
N GLN A 121 -1.62 4.18 18.33
CA GLN A 121 -2.48 3.01 18.59
C GLN A 121 -3.77 3.01 17.77
N TYR A 122 -4.27 4.17 17.40
CA TYR A 122 -5.45 4.27 16.55
C TYR A 122 -5.16 3.75 15.14
N ASP A 123 -4.08 4.19 14.52
CA ASP A 123 -3.69 3.79 13.16
C ASP A 123 -3.38 2.29 13.12
N LEU A 124 -2.71 1.77 14.15
CA LEU A 124 -2.48 0.33 14.30
C LEU A 124 -3.78 -0.47 14.43
N LYS A 125 -4.79 0.03 15.16
CA LYS A 125 -6.10 -0.63 15.26
C LYS A 125 -6.85 -0.63 13.94
N GLU A 126 -6.80 0.46 13.16
CA GLU A 126 -7.38 0.50 11.81
C GLU A 126 -6.67 -0.50 10.88
N PHE A 127 -5.35 -0.53 10.93
CA PHE A 127 -4.53 -1.47 10.18
C PHE A 127 -4.88 -2.93 10.51
N LEU A 128 -4.89 -3.31 11.79
CA LEU A 128 -5.27 -4.67 12.22
C LEU A 128 -6.72 -5.01 11.84
N ALA A 129 -7.64 -4.04 11.85
CA ALA A 129 -9.00 -4.23 11.37
C ALA A 129 -9.05 -4.46 9.85
N GLY A 130 -8.16 -3.84 9.09
CA GLY A 130 -7.92 -4.12 7.67
C GLY A 130 -7.46 -5.56 7.47
N LEU A 131 -6.40 -5.98 8.14
CA LEU A 131 -5.84 -7.34 8.04
C LEU A 131 -6.82 -8.44 8.49
N SER A 132 -7.75 -8.14 9.40
CA SER A 132 -8.74 -9.12 9.84
C SER A 132 -9.72 -9.54 8.75
N ARG A 133 -9.91 -8.70 7.72
CA ARG A 133 -10.74 -9.04 6.55
C ARG A 133 -10.10 -10.12 5.68
N PHE A 134 -8.78 -10.24 5.76
CA PHE A 134 -7.99 -11.22 5.02
C PHE A 134 -7.65 -12.48 5.84
N GLY A 135 -8.14 -12.57 7.07
CA GLY A 135 -7.90 -13.74 7.91
C GLY A 135 -6.49 -13.87 8.47
N LEU A 136 -5.65 -12.83 8.41
CA LEU A 136 -4.31 -12.83 9.02
C LEU A 136 -4.34 -12.56 10.52
N VAL A 137 -5.30 -11.77 10.95
CA VAL A 137 -5.53 -11.46 12.37
C VAL A 137 -7.02 -11.58 12.70
N SER A 138 -7.36 -11.82 13.95
CA SER A 138 -8.75 -11.80 14.42
C SER A 138 -8.91 -10.99 15.69
N ARG A 139 -10.14 -10.51 15.94
CA ARG A 139 -10.49 -9.94 17.25
C ARG A 139 -10.79 -11.05 18.24
N ARG A 140 -10.23 -10.92 19.44
CA ARG A 140 -10.53 -11.83 20.53
C ARG A 140 -11.86 -11.47 21.18
N PRO A 141 -12.67 -12.47 21.62
CA PRO A 141 -13.94 -12.22 22.32
C PRO A 141 -13.77 -11.38 23.60
N GLN A 142 -12.65 -11.59 24.31
CA GLN A 142 -12.33 -10.85 25.55
C GLN A 142 -11.62 -9.51 25.30
N GLY A 143 -11.56 -9.07 24.06
CA GLY A 143 -10.85 -7.87 23.62
C GLY A 143 -9.40 -8.11 23.20
N GLY A 144 -8.86 -7.18 22.41
CA GLY A 144 -7.55 -7.32 21.81
C GLY A 144 -7.57 -8.06 20.47
N TRP A 145 -6.38 -8.41 19.99
CA TRP A 145 -6.15 -9.04 18.69
C TRP A 145 -5.37 -10.34 18.83
N MET A 146 -5.52 -11.20 17.84
CA MET A 146 -4.81 -12.47 17.70
C MET A 146 -4.24 -12.55 16.30
N LEU A 147 -2.97 -12.88 16.16
CA LEU A 147 -2.38 -13.29 14.90
C LEU A 147 -2.86 -14.71 14.59
N LEU A 148 -3.56 -14.92 13.50
CA LEU A 148 -3.96 -16.26 13.05
C LEU A 148 -2.78 -16.98 12.38
N GLY A 149 -1.80 -16.21 11.94
CA GLY A 149 -0.55 -16.72 11.37
C GLY A 149 -0.67 -17.08 9.90
N PHE A 150 0.47 -17.42 9.35
CA PHE A 150 0.63 -17.82 7.96
C PHE A 150 0.59 -19.34 7.86
N THR A 151 -0.60 -19.91 8.05
CA THR A 151 -0.76 -21.37 8.02
C THR A 151 -0.70 -21.92 6.60
N LYS A 152 -0.43 -23.24 6.49
CA LYS A 152 -0.47 -23.95 5.21
C LYS A 152 -1.83 -23.81 4.51
N ASP A 153 -2.92 -23.93 5.28
CA ASP A 153 -4.28 -23.81 4.73
C ASP A 153 -4.54 -22.40 4.22
N PHE A 154 -4.11 -21.37 4.97
CA PHE A 154 -4.18 -19.98 4.50
C PHE A 154 -3.39 -19.76 3.19
N ALA A 155 -2.19 -20.31 3.07
CA ALA A 155 -1.38 -20.19 1.87
C ALA A 155 -2.02 -20.92 0.66
N ILE A 156 -2.69 -22.06 0.90
CA ILE A 156 -3.45 -22.77 -0.14
C ILE A 156 -4.61 -21.91 -0.62
N ASP A 157 -5.47 -21.46 0.31
CA ASP A 157 -6.66 -20.67 -0.01
C ASP A 157 -6.29 -19.36 -0.74
N LEU A 158 -5.24 -18.68 -0.27
CA LEU A 158 -4.76 -17.46 -0.91
C LEU A 158 -4.23 -17.70 -2.33
N SER A 159 -3.48 -18.79 -2.54
CA SER A 159 -2.94 -19.15 -3.86
C SER A 159 -4.07 -19.52 -4.84
N ASP A 160 -5.08 -20.23 -4.37
CA ASP A 160 -6.23 -20.59 -5.20
C ASP A 160 -7.06 -19.36 -5.56
N PHE A 161 -7.27 -18.45 -4.60
CA PHE A 161 -7.94 -17.18 -4.85
C PHE A 161 -7.14 -16.29 -5.82
N ARG A 162 -5.82 -16.17 -5.64
CA ARG A 162 -4.92 -15.49 -6.57
C ARG A 162 -5.07 -16.04 -7.99
N SER A 163 -5.10 -17.37 -8.13
CA SER A 163 -5.23 -18.03 -9.43
C SER A 163 -6.52 -17.63 -10.15
N VAL A 164 -7.64 -17.56 -9.45
CA VAL A 164 -8.92 -17.10 -10.02
C VAL A 164 -8.84 -15.64 -10.48
N LEU A 165 -8.27 -14.75 -9.67
CA LEU A 165 -8.15 -13.34 -9.99
C LEU A 165 -7.24 -13.10 -11.19
N GLU A 166 -6.06 -13.70 -11.20
CA GLU A 166 -5.07 -13.46 -12.26
C GLU A 166 -5.46 -14.09 -13.60
N GLN A 167 -6.11 -15.25 -13.61
CA GLN A 167 -6.65 -15.81 -14.86
C GLN A 167 -7.71 -14.92 -15.49
N ASN A 168 -8.59 -14.33 -14.66
CA ASN A 168 -9.55 -13.34 -15.16
C ASN A 168 -8.82 -12.09 -15.70
N ALA A 169 -7.77 -11.63 -15.04
CA ALA A 169 -6.99 -10.48 -15.49
C ALA A 169 -6.27 -10.77 -16.82
N VAL A 170 -5.61 -11.91 -16.95
CA VAL A 170 -4.95 -12.37 -18.19
C VAL A 170 -5.93 -12.39 -19.37
N SER A 171 -7.14 -12.92 -19.15
CA SER A 171 -8.19 -12.92 -20.20
C SER A 171 -8.57 -11.49 -20.62
N GLN A 172 -8.73 -10.58 -19.67
CA GLN A 172 -9.04 -9.18 -19.98
C GLN A 172 -7.88 -8.43 -20.64
N VAL A 173 -6.62 -8.77 -20.33
CA VAL A 173 -5.47 -8.20 -21.06
C VAL A 173 -5.51 -8.60 -22.53
N VAL A 174 -5.76 -9.87 -22.85
CA VAL A 174 -5.85 -10.33 -24.25
C VAL A 174 -6.94 -9.58 -25.03
N GLU A 175 -8.05 -9.27 -24.39
CA GLU A 175 -9.19 -8.54 -24.98
C GLU A 175 -8.98 -7.00 -24.97
N ALA A 176 -7.93 -6.49 -24.33
CA ALA A 176 -7.71 -5.06 -24.22
C ALA A 176 -7.50 -4.39 -25.59
N PRO A 177 -8.02 -3.17 -25.85
CA PRO A 177 -7.80 -2.42 -27.08
C PRO A 177 -6.30 -2.24 -27.40
N VAL A 178 -5.96 -2.09 -28.69
CA VAL A 178 -4.55 -1.95 -29.12
C VAL A 178 -3.84 -0.73 -28.51
N ASP A 179 -4.59 0.32 -28.24
CA ASP A 179 -4.13 1.57 -27.63
C ASP A 179 -4.18 1.55 -26.09
N HIS A 180 -4.55 0.42 -25.47
CA HIS A 180 -4.62 0.34 -24.02
C HIS A 180 -3.22 0.46 -23.40
N PRO A 181 -3.05 1.26 -22.31
CA PRO A 181 -1.73 1.49 -21.69
C PRO A 181 -1.00 0.24 -21.19
N VAL A 182 -1.71 -0.88 -21.02
CA VAL A 182 -1.11 -2.15 -20.58
C VAL A 182 -0.03 -2.63 -21.53
N TRP A 183 -0.18 -2.41 -22.85
CA TRP A 183 0.77 -2.88 -23.87
C TRP A 183 2.14 -2.22 -23.73
N ALA A 184 2.17 -0.90 -23.52
CA ALA A 184 3.43 -0.19 -23.27
C ALA A 184 4.11 -0.66 -21.97
N ARG A 185 3.31 -0.96 -20.93
CA ARG A 185 3.83 -1.48 -19.66
C ARG A 185 4.36 -2.91 -19.81
N LEU A 186 3.70 -3.77 -20.57
CA LEU A 186 4.18 -5.13 -20.84
C LEU A 186 5.49 -5.12 -21.63
N ALA A 187 5.61 -4.23 -22.63
CA ALA A 187 6.87 -4.05 -23.37
C ALA A 187 8.03 -3.60 -22.46
N GLN A 188 7.77 -2.69 -21.53
CA GLN A 188 8.78 -2.28 -20.53
C GLN A 188 9.12 -3.43 -19.58
N LEU A 189 8.11 -4.16 -19.08
CA LEU A 189 8.34 -5.32 -18.22
C LEU A 189 9.14 -6.40 -18.92
N ARG A 190 8.89 -6.65 -20.20
CA ARG A 190 9.71 -7.56 -21.02
C ARG A 190 11.18 -7.14 -20.99
N ALA A 191 11.46 -5.87 -21.27
CA ALA A 191 12.82 -5.35 -21.27
C ALA A 191 13.48 -5.51 -19.90
N ASP A 192 12.75 -5.19 -18.82
CA ASP A 192 13.23 -5.32 -17.44
C ASP A 192 13.52 -6.79 -17.06
N HIS A 193 12.64 -7.74 -17.44
CA HIS A 193 12.87 -9.18 -17.22
C HIS A 193 14.10 -9.69 -17.98
N LEU A 194 14.28 -9.30 -19.24
CA LEU A 194 15.46 -9.69 -20.03
C LEU A 194 16.75 -9.10 -19.43
N ALA A 195 16.73 -7.85 -18.99
CA ALA A 195 17.87 -7.22 -18.34
C ALA A 195 18.22 -7.93 -17.03
N LEU A 196 17.22 -8.23 -16.18
CA LEU A 196 17.47 -8.97 -14.93
C LEU A 196 17.94 -10.39 -15.20
N LYS A 197 17.41 -11.08 -16.23
CA LYS A 197 17.87 -12.40 -16.62
C LYS A 197 19.36 -12.43 -16.94
N GLN A 198 19.88 -11.41 -17.64
CA GLN A 198 21.31 -11.26 -17.93
C GLN A 198 22.16 -10.96 -16.69
N ALA A 199 21.56 -10.31 -15.69
CA ALA A 199 22.24 -9.92 -14.46
C ALA A 199 21.92 -10.86 -13.26
N ILE A 200 21.22 -11.97 -13.50
CA ILE A 200 20.64 -12.84 -12.46
C ILE A 200 21.67 -13.36 -11.43
N ASP A 201 22.90 -13.55 -11.85
CA ASP A 201 23.96 -14.01 -10.96
C ASP A 201 24.31 -13.01 -9.86
N ARG A 202 24.10 -11.72 -10.13
CA ARG A 202 24.43 -10.62 -9.22
C ARG A 202 23.21 -10.00 -8.57
N ASP A 203 22.14 -9.82 -9.35
CA ASP A 203 21.02 -8.96 -8.98
C ASP A 203 19.70 -9.75 -8.78
N PHE A 204 19.77 -11.07 -8.53
CA PHE A 204 18.60 -11.95 -8.40
C PHE A 204 17.56 -11.47 -7.37
N HIS A 205 17.98 -10.77 -6.32
CA HIS A 205 17.11 -10.22 -5.28
C HIS A 205 16.20 -9.06 -5.77
N GLU A 206 16.54 -8.43 -6.91
CA GLU A 206 15.67 -7.40 -7.51
C GLU A 206 14.43 -8.01 -8.17
N PHE A 207 14.39 -9.35 -8.32
CA PHE A 207 13.24 -10.03 -8.92
C PHE A 207 11.94 -9.77 -8.17
N SER A 208 11.94 -9.72 -6.83
CA SER A 208 10.73 -9.53 -6.04
C SER A 208 9.98 -8.23 -6.38
N LYS A 209 10.72 -7.14 -6.66
CA LYS A 209 10.14 -5.87 -7.11
C LYS A 209 9.60 -5.95 -8.53
N LEU A 210 10.27 -6.72 -9.38
CA LEU A 210 9.87 -6.93 -10.77
C LEU A 210 8.61 -7.81 -10.83
N ASP A 211 8.53 -8.86 -10.04
CA ASP A 211 7.39 -9.75 -9.83
C ASP A 211 6.14 -8.96 -9.41
N GLU A 212 6.27 -8.12 -8.40
CA GLU A 212 5.19 -7.27 -7.94
C GLU A 212 4.66 -6.35 -9.06
N ARG A 213 5.55 -5.67 -9.78
CA ARG A 213 5.18 -4.81 -10.91
C ARG A 213 4.49 -5.57 -12.03
N PHE A 214 4.94 -6.80 -12.31
CA PHE A 214 4.35 -7.66 -13.33
C PHE A 214 2.90 -8.00 -12.97
N HIS A 215 2.65 -8.53 -11.79
CA HIS A 215 1.30 -8.90 -11.35
C HIS A 215 0.38 -7.69 -11.20
N GLN A 216 0.87 -6.56 -10.69
CA GLN A 216 0.11 -5.31 -10.64
C GLN A 216 -0.28 -4.81 -12.02
N THR A 217 0.61 -4.94 -13.01
CA THR A 217 0.34 -4.51 -14.40
C THR A 217 -0.77 -5.35 -15.01
N ILE A 218 -0.70 -6.69 -14.91
CA ILE A 218 -1.75 -7.59 -15.41
C ILE A 218 -3.08 -7.31 -14.73
N ASN A 219 -3.10 -7.21 -13.41
CA ASN A 219 -4.33 -6.97 -12.65
C ASN A 219 -4.91 -5.56 -12.84
N SER A 220 -4.11 -4.58 -13.31
CA SER A 220 -4.56 -3.20 -13.52
C SER A 220 -5.63 -3.04 -14.61
N VAL A 221 -5.79 -4.01 -15.50
CA VAL A 221 -6.85 -3.98 -16.53
C VAL A 221 -8.22 -4.26 -15.94
N VAL A 222 -8.29 -4.95 -14.83
CA VAL A 222 -9.55 -5.31 -14.18
C VAL A 222 -10.09 -4.14 -13.39
N ARG A 223 -11.11 -3.46 -13.91
CA ARG A 223 -11.77 -2.34 -13.25
C ARG A 223 -12.71 -2.81 -12.12
N ASN A 224 -12.15 -3.42 -11.08
CA ASN A 224 -12.90 -3.90 -9.93
C ASN A 224 -12.19 -3.50 -8.63
N ARG A 225 -12.84 -2.60 -7.85
CA ARG A 225 -12.28 -2.10 -6.59
C ARG A 225 -11.99 -3.20 -5.55
N PHE A 226 -12.77 -4.27 -5.54
CA PHE A 226 -12.55 -5.39 -4.62
C PHE A 226 -11.28 -6.15 -4.99
N ILE A 227 -11.06 -6.41 -6.29
CA ILE A 227 -9.83 -7.05 -6.78
C ILE A 227 -8.61 -6.21 -6.40
N ALA A 228 -8.66 -4.88 -6.58
CA ALA A 228 -7.56 -3.98 -6.23
C ALA A 228 -7.18 -4.04 -4.74
N GLU A 229 -8.16 -4.17 -3.84
CA GLU A 229 -7.90 -4.32 -2.40
C GLU A 229 -7.23 -5.67 -2.06
N PHE A 230 -7.74 -6.76 -2.62
CA PHE A 230 -7.16 -8.09 -2.40
C PHE A 230 -5.77 -8.22 -3.01
N GLN A 231 -5.54 -7.60 -4.18
CA GLN A 231 -4.27 -7.66 -4.87
C GLN A 231 -3.11 -7.09 -4.05
N LYS A 232 -3.35 -6.04 -3.27
CA LYS A 232 -2.33 -5.47 -2.36
C LYS A 232 -1.84 -6.51 -1.37
N VAL A 233 -2.76 -7.23 -0.73
CA VAL A 233 -2.41 -8.26 0.27
C VAL A 233 -1.73 -9.45 -0.37
N ILE A 234 -2.23 -9.89 -1.55
CA ILE A 234 -1.62 -10.98 -2.29
C ILE A 234 -0.17 -10.64 -2.66
N SER A 235 0.05 -9.48 -3.30
CA SER A 235 1.38 -9.02 -3.70
C SER A 235 2.34 -8.97 -2.52
N LEU A 236 1.86 -8.43 -1.40
CA LEU A 236 2.66 -8.29 -0.19
C LEU A 236 3.09 -9.65 0.36
N ILE A 237 2.19 -10.61 0.45
CA ILE A 237 2.47 -11.96 0.96
C ILE A 237 3.43 -12.70 0.03
N PHE A 238 3.21 -12.65 -1.28
CA PHE A 238 4.08 -13.32 -2.23
C PHE A 238 5.45 -12.64 -2.35
N HIS A 239 5.53 -11.31 -2.20
CA HIS A 239 6.79 -10.60 -2.11
C HIS A 239 7.64 -11.08 -0.92
N TYR A 240 7.05 -11.21 0.27
CA TYR A 240 7.76 -11.68 1.46
C TYR A 240 8.13 -13.14 1.42
N HIS A 241 7.36 -13.97 0.76
CA HIS A 241 7.66 -15.38 0.57
C HIS A 241 9.05 -15.61 -0.07
N TYR A 242 9.45 -14.79 -1.03
CA TYR A 242 10.79 -14.87 -1.65
C TYR A 242 11.93 -14.55 -0.68
N MET A 243 11.64 -13.92 0.46
CA MET A 243 12.64 -13.56 1.47
C MET A 243 12.93 -14.67 2.49
N TRP A 244 12.07 -15.69 2.61
CA TRP A 244 12.19 -16.71 3.66
C TRP A 244 13.22 -17.78 3.38
N ASP A 245 13.29 -18.28 2.17
CA ASP A 245 14.25 -19.31 1.79
C ASP A 245 15.19 -18.78 0.72
N LYS A 246 16.39 -18.44 1.15
CA LYS A 246 17.45 -17.90 0.28
C LYS A 246 18.27 -18.97 -0.41
N THR A 247 18.10 -20.24 -0.03
CA THR A 247 19.00 -21.33 -0.44
C THR A 247 18.91 -21.59 -1.94
N GLU A 248 17.72 -21.39 -2.54
CA GLU A 248 17.49 -21.56 -3.98
C GLU A 248 16.88 -20.32 -4.63
N GLU A 249 16.92 -19.18 -3.95
CA GLU A 249 16.26 -17.95 -4.41
C GLU A 249 16.62 -17.60 -5.86
N LYS A 250 17.90 -17.66 -6.21
CA LYS A 250 18.39 -17.38 -7.56
C LYS A 250 17.78 -18.30 -8.62
N HIS A 251 17.75 -19.61 -8.37
CA HIS A 251 17.19 -20.59 -9.31
C HIS A 251 15.68 -20.39 -9.50
N ARG A 252 14.97 -20.15 -8.41
CA ARG A 252 13.53 -19.87 -8.46
C ARG A 252 13.22 -18.58 -9.21
N ASN A 253 13.98 -17.52 -8.95
CA ASN A 253 13.81 -16.23 -9.61
C ASN A 253 14.13 -16.32 -11.11
N ALA A 254 15.17 -17.06 -11.49
CA ALA A 254 15.48 -17.32 -12.90
C ALA A 254 14.35 -18.06 -13.63
N ALA A 255 13.78 -19.11 -13.01
CA ALA A 255 12.66 -19.85 -13.54
C ALA A 255 11.40 -18.97 -13.67
N ALA A 256 11.10 -18.17 -12.65
CA ALA A 256 9.95 -17.27 -12.66
C ALA A 256 10.08 -16.16 -13.72
N ILE A 257 11.29 -15.64 -13.98
CA ILE A 257 11.55 -14.74 -15.11
C ILE A 257 11.14 -15.37 -16.45
N ASP A 258 11.53 -16.63 -16.67
CA ASP A 258 11.18 -17.34 -17.91
C ASP A 258 9.67 -17.59 -18.03
N GLU A 259 9.01 -17.91 -16.92
CA GLU A 259 7.56 -18.06 -16.87
C GLU A 259 6.83 -16.73 -17.17
N HIS A 260 7.30 -15.61 -16.60
CA HIS A 260 6.75 -14.28 -16.91
C HIS A 260 6.94 -13.88 -18.37
N LEU A 261 8.13 -14.13 -18.93
CA LEU A 261 8.37 -13.86 -20.34
C LEU A 261 7.44 -14.68 -21.24
N ALA A 262 7.18 -15.95 -20.93
CA ALA A 262 6.25 -16.77 -21.66
C ALA A 262 4.80 -16.24 -21.59
N ILE A 263 4.39 -15.69 -20.43
CA ILE A 263 3.09 -15.04 -20.30
C ILE A 263 3.05 -13.77 -21.17
N ILE A 264 4.08 -12.93 -21.11
CA ILE A 264 4.16 -11.70 -21.92
C ILE A 264 4.11 -12.04 -23.42
N ASP A 265 4.86 -13.05 -23.86
CA ASP A 265 4.87 -13.51 -25.27
C ASP A 265 3.46 -13.89 -25.74
N ALA A 266 2.76 -14.68 -24.97
CA ALA A 266 1.39 -15.10 -25.29
C ALA A 266 0.39 -13.94 -25.27
N LEU A 267 0.53 -13.00 -24.33
CA LEU A 267 -0.31 -11.79 -24.26
C LEU A 267 -0.08 -10.88 -25.48
N GLU A 268 1.17 -10.63 -25.87
CA GLU A 268 1.51 -9.80 -27.02
C GLU A 268 1.05 -10.46 -28.35
N ALA A 269 1.11 -11.80 -28.43
CA ALA A 269 0.54 -12.56 -29.54
C ALA A 269 -1.01 -12.57 -29.53
N ARG A 270 -1.65 -12.10 -28.46
CA ARG A 270 -3.09 -12.17 -28.23
C ARG A 270 -3.64 -13.59 -28.28
N ASP A 271 -2.82 -14.56 -27.91
CA ASP A 271 -3.21 -15.96 -27.80
C ASP A 271 -3.80 -16.22 -26.41
N ALA A 272 -5.13 -16.26 -26.33
CA ALA A 272 -5.86 -16.39 -25.08
C ALA A 272 -5.62 -17.75 -24.39
N GLU A 273 -5.46 -18.83 -25.17
CA GLU A 273 -5.21 -20.16 -24.64
C GLU A 273 -3.79 -20.28 -24.11
N ALA A 274 -2.80 -19.91 -24.91
CA ALA A 274 -1.40 -19.91 -24.50
C ALA A 274 -1.15 -19.00 -23.27
N ALA A 275 -1.77 -17.82 -23.23
CA ALA A 275 -1.64 -16.89 -22.11
C ALA A 275 -2.20 -17.46 -20.79
N ARG A 276 -3.39 -18.08 -20.84
CA ARG A 276 -3.98 -18.75 -19.67
C ARG A 276 -3.13 -19.93 -19.20
N ASP A 277 -2.67 -20.76 -20.13
CA ASP A 277 -1.86 -21.92 -19.80
C ASP A 277 -0.51 -21.53 -19.19
N ALA A 278 0.16 -20.51 -19.76
CA ALA A 278 1.40 -19.98 -19.19
C ALA A 278 1.17 -19.41 -17.78
N ALA A 279 0.12 -18.61 -17.59
CA ALA A 279 -0.24 -18.07 -16.29
C ALA A 279 -0.57 -19.17 -15.26
N LEU A 280 -1.32 -20.20 -15.64
CA LEU A 280 -1.64 -21.34 -14.79
C LEU A 280 -0.38 -22.10 -14.35
N ARG A 281 0.56 -22.32 -15.25
CA ARG A 281 1.85 -22.97 -14.91
C ARG A 281 2.60 -22.13 -13.90
N HIS A 282 2.76 -20.84 -14.16
CA HIS A 282 3.43 -19.90 -13.24
C HIS A 282 2.77 -19.90 -11.86
N LEU A 283 1.45 -19.77 -11.75
CA LEU A 283 0.74 -19.74 -10.48
C LEU A 283 0.85 -21.06 -9.70
N ARG A 284 0.91 -22.21 -10.38
CA ARG A 284 1.18 -23.51 -9.76
C ARG A 284 2.60 -23.60 -9.21
N THR A 285 3.59 -23.14 -9.98
CA THR A 285 4.98 -23.06 -9.52
C THR A 285 5.09 -22.16 -8.30
N SER A 286 4.49 -20.98 -8.34
CA SER A 286 4.45 -20.01 -7.24
C SER A 286 3.80 -20.61 -5.97
N LYS A 287 2.65 -21.30 -6.11
CA LYS A 287 1.98 -22.02 -5.00
C LYS A 287 2.90 -23.09 -4.40
N THR A 288 3.52 -23.91 -5.23
CA THR A 288 4.44 -24.97 -4.77
C THR A 288 5.62 -24.40 -4.02
N THR A 289 6.19 -23.32 -4.52
CA THR A 289 7.31 -22.61 -3.90
C THR A 289 6.92 -22.01 -2.55
N LEU A 290 5.74 -21.36 -2.47
CA LEU A 290 5.20 -20.83 -1.21
C LEU A 290 5.01 -21.93 -0.16
N LEU A 291 4.42 -23.06 -0.55
CA LEU A 291 4.18 -24.17 0.36
C LEU A 291 5.46 -24.90 0.79
N SER A 292 6.49 -24.93 -0.05
CA SER A 292 7.78 -25.52 0.31
C SER A 292 8.54 -24.65 1.32
N SER A 293 8.50 -23.32 1.16
CA SER A 293 9.13 -22.41 2.12
C SER A 293 8.46 -22.45 3.51
N LEU A 294 7.14 -22.67 3.58
CA LEU A 294 6.46 -22.83 4.87
C LEU A 294 6.85 -24.12 5.62
N ARG A 295 7.31 -25.15 4.92
CA ARG A 295 7.74 -26.42 5.55
C ARG A 295 9.09 -26.30 6.27
N HIS A 296 9.93 -25.36 5.86
CA HIS A 296 11.25 -25.13 6.49
C HIS A 296 11.13 -24.23 7.74
N HIS A 297 10.03 -23.52 7.89
CA HIS A 297 9.67 -22.80 9.10
C HIS A 297 8.58 -23.63 9.77
N ASP A 298 8.92 -24.34 10.83
CA ASP A 298 8.03 -25.18 11.64
C ASP A 298 6.98 -24.29 12.34
N LEU A 299 6.05 -23.74 11.54
CA LEU A 299 4.89 -23.00 12.00
C LEU A 299 3.85 -24.06 12.38
N GLY A 300 4.08 -24.67 13.58
CA GLY A 300 3.28 -25.75 14.15
C GLY A 300 1.79 -25.48 14.28
#